data_cf3aead7a6f525bf058ced5c58385654
#
_entry.id   cf3aead7a6f525bf058ced5c58385654
#
_cell.length_a   1.000
_cell.length_b   1.000
_cell.length_c   1.000
_cell.angle_alpha   90.00
_cell.angle_beta   90.00
_cell.angle_gamma   90.00
#
_symmetry.space_group_name_H-M   'P 1'
#
loop_
_entity.id
_entity.type
_entity.pdbx_description
1 polymer ?
#
loop_
_entity_poly.entity_id
_entity_poly.type
_entity_poly.pdbx_seq_one_letter_code
_entity_poly.pdbx_strand_id
1 'polypeptide(L)'
;MKNHDTYVTLDIGTSSVRVIIGEMTNGSLNIIGVGESESEGIKRGAIVDIDQTVQSIKRAVEKAERMIGMSIKYVIVGVTGNHIQLQPCHGVVAVSSNDREIGDEDITRVIDAAQVISIPPEREIIDVIPRQFIVDGLDEINDPRGMIGVRLEMEGTIITGSKTMLHNLLRCVEKAGLQVADIVLQPLAAGSIALSKDEKSLGVALIDLGGGSTTVSIFDDGSLQGTSQIPVGGDHISNDISVGFRTSTEEAEKVKTSYGHAFVDHASDDETFEVSEIGSDQKQEFSQWQLANIIEPRLEEMFLLVQKEINRLGYQDLSGGFVLTGGTAKMPGVLELARDVLQKNVRVAIPDYIGVREPQYTNGIGLITFAYRNVRIQGKEIASGLEEVIQGNEEDRKERMENQKQSRQPKHSKNSKEEPGVKKKVSNMFKMFFE
;
A
#
# COMPACT_ATOMS: atom_id res chain seq x y z
N MET A 1 0.73 -31.17 -4.12
CA MET A 1 1.51 -29.99 -4.48
C MET A 1 1.30 -28.99 -3.35
N LYS A 2 2.34 -28.46 -2.72
CA LYS A 2 2.19 -27.40 -1.70
C LYS A 2 1.68 -26.18 -2.42
N ASN A 3 0.50 -25.68 -2.05
CA ASN A 3 0.02 -24.38 -2.53
C ASN A 3 0.98 -23.33 -1.96
N HIS A 4 1.86 -22.82 -2.79
CA HIS A 4 2.62 -21.62 -2.50
C HIS A 4 1.74 -20.45 -2.95
N ASP A 5 1.21 -19.72 -1.97
CA ASP A 5 0.41 -18.53 -2.27
C ASP A 5 1.36 -17.38 -2.60
N THR A 6 1.42 -17.02 -3.88
CA THR A 6 2.27 -15.91 -4.34
C THR A 6 1.44 -14.65 -4.49
N TYR A 7 1.88 -13.60 -3.81
CA TYR A 7 1.27 -12.27 -3.82
C TYR A 7 2.19 -11.28 -4.51
N VAL A 8 1.61 -10.44 -5.35
CA VAL A 8 2.32 -9.34 -6.00
C VAL A 8 1.65 -8.04 -5.58
N THR A 9 2.42 -7.12 -5.05
CA THR A 9 1.92 -5.80 -4.64
C THR A 9 2.45 -4.72 -5.55
N LEU A 10 1.62 -3.71 -5.77
CA LEU A 10 1.93 -2.52 -6.55
C LEU A 10 1.72 -1.29 -5.66
N ASP A 11 2.82 -0.68 -5.30
CA ASP A 11 2.88 0.59 -4.58
C ASP A 11 3.21 1.71 -5.55
N ILE A 12 2.26 2.63 -5.77
CA ILE A 12 2.36 3.72 -6.73
C ILE A 12 2.56 5.02 -5.96
N GLY A 13 3.81 5.39 -5.76
CA GLY A 13 4.20 6.63 -5.10
C GLY A 13 4.48 7.78 -6.06
N THR A 14 4.69 9.00 -5.52
CA THR A 14 5.01 10.19 -6.32
C THR A 14 6.39 10.11 -6.95
N SER A 15 7.40 9.62 -6.23
CA SER A 15 8.79 9.57 -6.73
C SER A 15 9.17 8.21 -7.30
N SER A 16 8.51 7.13 -6.87
CA SER A 16 8.79 5.77 -7.36
C SER A 16 7.55 4.90 -7.40
N VAL A 17 7.53 3.98 -8.36
CA VAL A 17 6.59 2.85 -8.42
C VAL A 17 7.36 1.59 -8.05
N ARG A 18 6.82 0.83 -7.08
CA ARG A 18 7.41 -0.42 -6.58
C ARG A 18 6.50 -1.60 -6.75
N VAL A 19 7.07 -2.69 -7.22
CA VAL A 19 6.42 -4.00 -7.29
C VAL A 19 7.20 -4.93 -6.36
N ILE A 20 6.51 -5.56 -5.41
CA ILE A 20 7.11 -6.57 -4.53
C ILE A 20 6.38 -7.88 -4.73
N ILE A 21 7.16 -8.95 -4.92
CA ILE A 21 6.65 -10.31 -5.10
C ILE A 21 7.04 -11.11 -3.86
N GLY A 22 6.05 -11.63 -3.17
CA GLY A 22 6.23 -12.42 -1.97
C GLY A 22 5.51 -13.77 -2.04
N GLU A 23 6.14 -14.77 -1.49
CA GLU A 23 5.60 -16.11 -1.34
C GLU A 23 5.31 -16.40 0.12
N MET A 24 4.05 -16.77 0.41
CA MET A 24 3.64 -17.17 1.74
C MET A 24 3.81 -18.69 1.90
N THR A 25 4.67 -19.10 2.82
CA THR A 25 4.89 -20.50 3.14
C THR A 25 4.70 -20.75 4.63
N ASN A 26 3.68 -21.50 5.00
CA ASN A 26 3.35 -21.82 6.41
C ASN A 26 3.19 -20.55 7.30
N GLY A 27 2.67 -19.46 6.75
CA GLY A 27 2.48 -18.18 7.47
C GLY A 27 3.73 -17.30 7.54
N SER A 28 4.86 -17.72 6.95
CA SER A 28 6.07 -16.91 6.80
C SER A 28 6.15 -16.32 5.39
N LEU A 29 6.47 -15.05 5.30
CA LEU A 29 6.65 -14.33 4.04
C LEU A 29 8.11 -14.41 3.59
N ASN A 30 8.33 -14.82 2.34
CA ASN A 30 9.62 -14.75 1.65
C ASN A 30 9.49 -13.78 0.47
N ILE A 31 10.35 -12.79 0.38
CA ILE A 31 10.40 -11.89 -0.78
C ILE A 31 11.24 -12.57 -1.86
N ILE A 32 10.65 -12.75 -3.04
CA ILE A 32 11.26 -13.45 -4.17
C ILE A 32 11.57 -12.53 -5.36
N GLY A 33 10.98 -11.33 -5.39
CA GLY A 33 11.25 -10.36 -6.45
C GLY A 33 10.89 -8.94 -6.06
N VAL A 34 11.64 -7.98 -6.59
CA VAL A 34 11.41 -6.53 -6.43
C VAL A 34 11.65 -5.83 -7.75
N GLY A 35 10.74 -4.98 -8.14
CA GLY A 35 10.90 -4.08 -9.29
C GLY A 35 10.63 -2.65 -8.85
N GLU A 36 11.52 -1.74 -9.17
CA GLU A 36 11.38 -0.31 -8.85
C GLU A 36 11.68 0.54 -10.09
N SER A 37 10.86 1.56 -10.31
CA SER A 37 11.08 2.56 -11.34
C SER A 37 10.78 3.95 -10.81
N GLU A 38 11.40 4.96 -11.40
CA GLU A 38 10.98 6.34 -11.20
C GLU A 38 9.52 6.51 -11.62
N SER A 39 8.79 7.29 -10.82
CA SER A 39 7.39 7.59 -11.04
C SER A 39 7.23 8.88 -11.82
N GLU A 40 6.53 8.80 -12.92
CA GLU A 40 6.14 9.94 -13.74
C GLU A 40 4.62 10.01 -13.81
N GLY A 41 4.06 11.22 -14.00
CA GLY A 41 2.61 11.40 -14.12
C GLY A 41 1.86 11.45 -12.79
N ILE A 42 2.57 11.48 -11.64
CA ILE A 42 1.97 11.60 -10.31
C ILE A 42 2.51 12.84 -9.61
N LYS A 43 1.63 13.66 -9.05
CA LYS A 43 2.01 14.82 -8.25
C LYS A 43 1.20 14.86 -6.96
N ARG A 44 1.91 14.98 -5.82
CA ARG A 44 1.29 15.06 -4.48
C ARG A 44 0.30 13.93 -4.20
N GLY A 45 0.63 12.71 -4.66
CA GLY A 45 -0.23 11.55 -4.49
C GLY A 45 -1.43 11.45 -5.43
N ALA A 46 -1.58 12.37 -6.41
CA ALA A 46 -2.65 12.34 -7.40
C ALA A 46 -2.10 12.08 -8.81
N ILE A 47 -2.79 11.25 -9.60
CA ILE A 47 -2.47 11.00 -11.00
C ILE A 47 -2.83 12.25 -11.81
N VAL A 48 -1.84 12.84 -12.47
CA VAL A 48 -1.98 14.01 -13.35
C VAL A 48 -1.75 13.67 -14.82
N ASP A 49 -1.08 12.53 -15.10
CA ASP A 49 -0.87 11.99 -16.44
C ASP A 49 -0.96 10.47 -16.41
N ILE A 50 -2.01 9.93 -17.03
CA ILE A 50 -2.29 8.49 -17.05
C ILE A 50 -1.23 7.73 -17.85
N ASP A 51 -0.82 8.26 -19.01
CA ASP A 51 0.08 7.53 -19.90
C ASP A 51 1.50 7.45 -19.32
N GLN A 52 2.00 8.51 -18.71
CA GLN A 52 3.27 8.50 -17.98
C GLN A 52 3.22 7.53 -16.79
N THR A 53 2.14 7.56 -16.01
CA THR A 53 1.96 6.63 -14.88
C THR A 53 1.94 5.18 -15.35
N VAL A 54 1.24 4.87 -16.46
CA VAL A 54 1.23 3.52 -17.07
C VAL A 54 2.64 3.08 -17.47
N GLN A 55 3.46 3.95 -18.04
CA GLN A 55 4.83 3.61 -18.41
C GLN A 55 5.69 3.33 -17.17
N SER A 56 5.53 4.11 -16.10
CA SER A 56 6.24 3.88 -14.84
C SER A 56 5.86 2.53 -14.21
N ILE A 57 4.56 2.19 -14.22
CA ILE A 57 4.10 0.87 -13.76
C ILE A 57 4.73 -0.25 -14.60
N LYS A 58 4.70 -0.14 -15.92
CA LYS A 58 5.27 -1.16 -16.82
C LYS A 58 6.77 -1.37 -16.57
N ARG A 59 7.54 -0.28 -16.42
CA ARG A 59 8.97 -0.37 -16.11
C ARG A 59 9.26 -1.10 -14.80
N ALA A 60 8.46 -0.84 -13.75
CA ALA A 60 8.60 -1.52 -12.47
C ALA A 60 8.24 -3.01 -12.58
N VAL A 61 7.13 -3.33 -13.25
CA VAL A 61 6.67 -4.71 -13.49
C VAL A 61 7.71 -5.50 -14.29
N GLU A 62 8.21 -4.96 -15.41
CA GLU A 62 9.23 -5.62 -16.23
C GLU A 62 10.52 -5.94 -15.44
N LYS A 63 10.93 -5.05 -14.52
CA LYS A 63 12.09 -5.30 -13.65
C LYS A 63 11.83 -6.47 -12.70
N ALA A 64 10.64 -6.52 -12.09
CA ALA A 64 10.24 -7.59 -11.20
C ALA A 64 10.12 -8.94 -11.95
N GLU A 65 9.48 -8.95 -13.12
CA GLU A 65 9.35 -10.13 -13.98
C GLU A 65 10.70 -10.69 -14.43
N ARG A 66 11.64 -9.81 -14.82
CA ARG A 66 13.02 -10.23 -15.19
C ARG A 66 13.75 -10.88 -14.03
N MET A 67 13.50 -10.45 -12.79
CA MET A 67 14.16 -11.00 -11.61
C MET A 67 13.73 -12.44 -11.33
N ILE A 68 12.44 -12.75 -11.53
CA ILE A 68 11.88 -14.07 -11.22
C ILE A 68 11.67 -14.97 -12.45
N GLY A 69 11.75 -14.42 -13.68
CA GLY A 69 11.53 -15.16 -14.93
C GLY A 69 10.08 -15.56 -15.19
N MET A 70 9.11 -14.92 -14.55
CA MET A 70 7.66 -15.22 -14.66
C MET A 70 6.88 -13.93 -14.94
N SER A 71 5.72 -14.06 -15.61
CA SER A 71 4.85 -12.91 -15.89
C SER A 71 3.90 -12.63 -14.74
N ILE A 72 3.71 -11.35 -14.45
CA ILE A 72 2.79 -10.83 -13.44
C ILE A 72 1.43 -10.57 -14.09
N LYS A 73 0.38 -11.07 -13.47
CA LYS A 73 -0.99 -10.89 -13.96
C LYS A 73 -1.90 -10.18 -12.97
N TYR A 74 -1.86 -10.58 -11.71
CA TYR A 74 -2.70 -10.01 -10.68
C TYR A 74 -1.84 -9.26 -9.66
N VAL A 75 -2.32 -8.08 -9.23
CA VAL A 75 -1.63 -7.24 -8.26
C VAL A 75 -2.57 -6.75 -7.16
N ILE A 76 -2.05 -6.64 -5.95
CA ILE A 76 -2.68 -5.95 -4.84
C ILE A 76 -2.21 -4.49 -4.89
N VAL A 77 -3.14 -3.57 -4.96
CA VAL A 77 -2.83 -2.14 -5.13
C VAL A 77 -2.98 -1.40 -3.80
N GLY A 78 -1.95 -0.67 -3.41
CA GLY A 78 -1.98 0.22 -2.26
C GLY A 78 -2.64 1.56 -2.60
N VAL A 79 -3.55 2.02 -1.73
CA VAL A 79 -4.19 3.33 -1.85
C VAL A 79 -3.96 4.17 -0.60
N THR A 80 -3.80 5.49 -0.78
CA THR A 80 -3.66 6.47 0.30
C THR A 80 -4.16 7.84 -0.17
N GLY A 81 -4.24 8.79 0.73
CA GLY A 81 -4.56 10.19 0.40
C GLY A 81 -5.72 10.77 1.21
N ASN A 82 -5.87 12.09 1.10
CA ASN A 82 -6.91 12.84 1.84
C ASN A 82 -8.34 12.58 1.34
N HIS A 83 -8.49 11.83 0.24
CA HIS A 83 -9.80 11.41 -0.25
C HIS A 83 -10.35 10.18 0.50
N ILE A 84 -9.54 9.54 1.33
CA ILE A 84 -9.94 8.40 2.17
C ILE A 84 -10.72 8.88 3.38
N GLN A 85 -11.78 8.17 3.73
CA GLN A 85 -12.54 8.36 4.96
C GLN A 85 -12.78 7.03 5.64
N LEU A 86 -12.70 7.05 6.95
CA LEU A 86 -12.95 5.92 7.84
C LEU A 86 -14.26 6.17 8.58
N GLN A 87 -15.17 5.20 8.55
CA GLN A 87 -16.47 5.28 9.22
C GLN A 87 -16.72 4.00 10.01
N PRO A 88 -17.13 4.10 11.28
CA PRO A 88 -17.59 2.92 12.02
C PRO A 88 -18.75 2.25 11.30
N CYS A 89 -18.77 0.91 11.35
CA CYS A 89 -19.89 0.12 10.82
C CYS A 89 -20.24 -1.02 11.77
N HIS A 90 -21.47 -1.50 11.62
CA HIS A 90 -22.01 -2.61 12.40
C HIS A 90 -22.90 -3.46 11.49
N GLY A 91 -22.65 -4.76 11.46
CA GLY A 91 -23.47 -5.72 10.74
C GLY A 91 -24.08 -6.73 11.71
N VAL A 92 -25.26 -7.23 11.39
CA VAL A 92 -25.96 -8.24 12.18
C VAL A 92 -26.63 -9.23 11.25
N VAL A 93 -26.41 -10.53 11.49
CA VAL A 93 -27.09 -11.62 10.77
C VAL A 93 -27.51 -12.74 11.73
N ALA A 94 -28.54 -13.49 11.35
CA ALA A 94 -28.83 -14.77 11.97
C ALA A 94 -27.91 -15.84 11.34
N VAL A 95 -27.38 -16.74 12.17
CA VAL A 95 -26.60 -17.90 11.71
C VAL A 95 -27.50 -18.83 10.90
N SER A 96 -27.07 -19.21 9.70
CA SER A 96 -27.94 -19.91 8.73
C SER A 96 -27.86 -21.43 8.80
N SER A 97 -26.80 -21.99 9.39
CA SER A 97 -26.57 -23.43 9.51
C SER A 97 -27.60 -24.11 10.43
N ASN A 98 -27.96 -25.36 10.12
CA ASN A 98 -28.93 -26.13 10.92
C ASN A 98 -28.42 -26.48 12.34
N ASP A 99 -27.11 -26.63 12.49
CA ASP A 99 -26.38 -26.88 13.73
C ASP A 99 -25.95 -25.62 14.45
N ARG A 100 -26.22 -24.43 13.84
CA ARG A 100 -25.86 -23.12 14.34
C ARG A 100 -24.34 -22.90 14.47
N GLU A 101 -23.52 -23.71 13.82
CA GLU A 101 -22.11 -23.48 13.71
C GLU A 101 -21.83 -22.35 12.72
N ILE A 102 -21.04 -21.35 13.14
CA ILE A 102 -20.68 -20.19 12.32
C ILE A 102 -19.60 -20.59 11.32
N GLY A 103 -19.89 -20.38 10.04
CA GLY A 103 -19.00 -20.65 8.93
C GLY A 103 -18.58 -19.39 8.15
N ASP A 104 -17.78 -19.59 7.09
CA ASP A 104 -17.31 -18.49 6.20
C ASP A 104 -18.47 -17.75 5.54
N GLU A 105 -19.59 -18.45 5.23
CA GLU A 105 -20.78 -17.82 4.64
C GLU A 105 -21.42 -16.82 5.61
N ASP A 106 -21.51 -17.14 6.90
CA ASP A 106 -22.08 -16.24 7.91
C ASP A 106 -21.19 -15.00 8.11
N ILE A 107 -19.86 -15.19 8.09
CA ILE A 107 -18.88 -14.09 8.16
C ILE A 107 -19.03 -13.18 6.96
N THR A 108 -19.10 -13.74 5.74
CA THR A 108 -19.32 -12.95 4.53
C THR A 108 -20.63 -12.15 4.62
N ARG A 109 -21.71 -12.77 5.05
CA ARG A 109 -23.03 -12.12 5.18
C ARG A 109 -23.04 -11.00 6.23
N VAL A 110 -22.35 -11.16 7.36
CA VAL A 110 -22.31 -10.12 8.40
C VAL A 110 -21.47 -8.93 7.95
N ILE A 111 -20.39 -9.17 7.18
CA ILE A 111 -19.58 -8.11 6.55
C ILE A 111 -20.38 -7.39 5.47
N ASP A 112 -21.10 -8.11 4.61
CA ASP A 112 -22.00 -7.52 3.60
C ASP A 112 -23.14 -6.71 4.25
N ALA A 113 -23.69 -7.17 5.36
CA ALA A 113 -24.71 -6.44 6.11
C ALA A 113 -24.17 -5.11 6.67
N ALA A 114 -22.91 -5.06 7.09
CA ALA A 114 -22.25 -3.85 7.57
C ALA A 114 -22.02 -2.80 6.46
N GLN A 115 -22.02 -3.21 5.18
CA GLN A 115 -21.86 -2.32 4.03
C GLN A 115 -23.16 -1.59 3.65
N VAL A 116 -24.28 -1.94 4.25
CA VAL A 116 -25.58 -1.31 3.96
C VAL A 116 -25.65 0.04 4.67
N ILE A 117 -24.88 1.01 4.16
CA ILE A 117 -24.84 2.40 4.63
C ILE A 117 -25.10 3.37 3.48
N SER A 118 -25.57 4.56 3.83
CA SER A 118 -25.69 5.64 2.85
C SER A 118 -24.32 6.32 2.68
N ILE A 119 -23.75 6.21 1.49
CA ILE A 119 -22.53 6.92 1.09
C ILE A 119 -22.83 7.95 0.01
N PRO A 120 -22.11 9.09 -0.04
CA PRO A 120 -22.23 10.06 -1.12
C PRO A 120 -21.93 9.42 -2.49
N PRO A 121 -22.63 9.79 -3.57
CA PRO A 121 -22.48 9.16 -4.89
C PRO A 121 -21.10 9.32 -5.53
N GLU A 122 -20.31 10.32 -5.08
CA GLU A 122 -18.92 10.54 -5.51
C GLU A 122 -17.91 9.65 -4.78
N ARG A 123 -18.35 8.80 -3.86
CA ARG A 123 -17.51 7.91 -3.07
C ARG A 123 -17.85 6.45 -3.32
N GLU A 124 -16.87 5.58 -3.06
CA GLU A 124 -17.00 4.13 -3.13
C GLU A 124 -16.40 3.48 -1.88
N ILE A 125 -16.94 2.32 -1.52
CA ILE A 125 -16.34 1.47 -0.47
C ILE A 125 -15.11 0.79 -1.07
N ILE A 126 -13.97 0.97 -0.39
CA ILE A 126 -12.71 0.31 -0.73
C ILE A 126 -12.66 -1.05 -0.03
N ASP A 127 -12.90 -1.05 1.28
CA ASP A 127 -12.86 -2.27 2.11
C ASP A 127 -13.67 -2.08 3.40
N VAL A 128 -13.96 -3.20 4.06
CA VAL A 128 -14.54 -3.25 5.40
C VAL A 128 -13.60 -4.04 6.29
N ILE A 129 -13.10 -3.40 7.33
CA ILE A 129 -12.16 -4.01 8.26
C ILE A 129 -12.89 -4.39 9.56
N PRO A 130 -13.12 -5.68 9.80
CA PRO A 130 -13.66 -6.15 11.08
C PRO A 130 -12.71 -5.79 12.24
N ARG A 131 -13.26 -5.23 13.31
CA ARG A 131 -12.55 -4.99 14.56
C ARG A 131 -12.79 -6.12 15.54
N GLN A 132 -14.04 -6.53 15.68
CA GLN A 132 -14.46 -7.66 16.49
C GLN A 132 -15.75 -8.27 15.95
N PHE A 133 -15.96 -9.53 16.33
CA PHE A 133 -17.25 -10.22 16.19
C PHE A 133 -17.90 -10.38 17.54
N ILE A 134 -19.24 -10.47 17.52
CA ILE A 134 -20.05 -10.67 18.73
C ILE A 134 -20.99 -11.83 18.42
N VAL A 135 -20.98 -12.86 19.26
CA VAL A 135 -21.83 -14.06 19.13
C VAL A 135 -22.76 -14.15 20.33
N ASP A 136 -24.08 -14.02 20.09
CA ASP A 136 -25.12 -14.03 21.12
C ASP A 136 -24.86 -13.10 22.30
N GLY A 137 -24.18 -11.94 22.04
CA GLY A 137 -23.83 -10.92 23.04
C GLY A 137 -22.46 -11.12 23.70
N LEU A 138 -21.68 -12.15 23.33
CA LEU A 138 -20.28 -12.29 23.72
C LEU A 138 -19.41 -11.54 22.71
N ASP A 139 -18.73 -10.52 23.14
CA ASP A 139 -17.85 -9.63 22.35
C ASP A 139 -16.37 -10.04 22.38
N GLU A 140 -15.50 -9.18 21.82
CA GLU A 140 -14.02 -9.35 21.71
C GLU A 140 -13.60 -10.62 20.95
N ILE A 141 -14.47 -11.19 20.09
CA ILE A 141 -14.15 -12.37 19.28
C ILE A 141 -13.42 -11.92 18.02
N ASN A 142 -12.20 -12.45 17.79
CA ASN A 142 -11.41 -12.16 16.59
C ASN A 142 -11.79 -13.04 15.39
N ASP A 143 -12.14 -14.30 15.63
CA ASP A 143 -12.58 -15.25 14.62
C ASP A 143 -13.70 -16.12 15.20
N PRO A 144 -14.94 -15.95 14.72
CA PRO A 144 -16.10 -16.68 15.26
C PRO A 144 -16.29 -18.07 14.63
N ARG A 145 -15.45 -18.53 13.69
CA ARG A 145 -15.60 -19.81 13.01
C ARG A 145 -15.60 -20.98 13.99
N GLY A 146 -16.53 -21.91 13.77
CA GLY A 146 -16.69 -23.09 14.62
C GLY A 146 -17.40 -22.82 15.95
N MET A 147 -17.73 -21.55 16.26
CA MET A 147 -18.57 -21.22 17.41
C MET A 147 -20.03 -21.52 17.08
N ILE A 148 -20.78 -21.92 18.10
CA ILE A 148 -22.24 -22.15 18.00
C ILE A 148 -22.93 -20.88 18.49
N GLY A 149 -23.86 -20.35 17.68
CA GLY A 149 -24.63 -19.17 18.03
C GLY A 149 -25.84 -18.97 17.12
N VAL A 150 -26.79 -18.15 17.57
CA VAL A 150 -27.99 -17.80 16.80
C VAL A 150 -27.79 -16.48 16.05
N ARG A 151 -27.10 -15.56 16.67
CA ARG A 151 -26.89 -14.20 16.17
C ARG A 151 -25.39 -13.90 16.09
N LEU A 152 -24.93 -13.54 14.89
CA LEU A 152 -23.58 -13.05 14.63
C LEU A 152 -23.65 -11.56 14.33
N GLU A 153 -22.85 -10.79 15.05
CA GLU A 153 -22.64 -9.36 14.81
C GLU A 153 -21.17 -9.09 14.50
N MET A 154 -20.90 -8.02 13.77
CA MET A 154 -19.56 -7.54 13.47
C MET A 154 -19.52 -6.03 13.65
N GLU A 155 -18.58 -5.56 14.45
CA GLU A 155 -18.17 -4.16 14.52
C GLU A 155 -16.87 -3.97 13.74
N GLY A 156 -16.80 -2.89 12.98
CA GLY A 156 -15.64 -2.63 12.13
C GLY A 156 -15.59 -1.21 11.61
N THR A 157 -14.74 -1.03 10.62
CA THR A 157 -14.54 0.26 9.95
C THR A 157 -14.71 0.08 8.44
N ILE A 158 -15.62 0.85 7.84
CA ILE A 158 -15.73 1.00 6.41
C ILE A 158 -14.72 2.05 5.94
N ILE A 159 -13.97 1.68 4.93
CA ILE A 159 -13.03 2.56 4.24
C ILE A 159 -13.66 2.97 2.93
N THR A 160 -13.83 4.28 2.74
CA THR A 160 -14.35 4.85 1.48
C THR A 160 -13.34 5.79 0.85
N GLY A 161 -13.35 5.87 -0.48
CA GLY A 161 -12.49 6.76 -1.27
C GLY A 161 -13.25 7.54 -2.33
N SER A 162 -12.61 8.55 -2.91
CA SER A 162 -13.15 9.24 -4.08
C SER A 162 -13.21 8.29 -5.27
N LYS A 163 -14.40 8.14 -5.85
CA LYS A 163 -14.64 7.30 -7.04
C LYS A 163 -13.71 7.67 -8.20
N THR A 164 -13.58 8.97 -8.49
CA THR A 164 -12.72 9.45 -9.57
C THR A 164 -11.25 9.10 -9.36
N MET A 165 -10.74 9.27 -8.12
CA MET A 165 -9.34 8.98 -7.80
C MET A 165 -9.05 7.47 -7.93
N LEU A 166 -9.93 6.64 -7.40
CA LEU A 166 -9.84 5.18 -7.48
C LEU A 166 -9.89 4.69 -8.93
N HIS A 167 -10.86 5.16 -9.71
CA HIS A 167 -11.00 4.79 -11.12
C HIS A 167 -9.78 5.18 -11.95
N ASN A 168 -9.19 6.36 -11.74
CA ASN A 168 -7.98 6.76 -12.43
C ASN A 168 -6.82 5.82 -12.10
N LEU A 169 -6.67 5.44 -10.81
CA LEU A 169 -5.64 4.51 -10.37
C LEU A 169 -5.81 3.13 -11.02
N LEU A 170 -7.01 2.55 -10.90
CA LEU A 170 -7.35 1.24 -11.49
C LEU A 170 -7.15 1.23 -12.99
N ARG A 171 -7.56 2.31 -13.68
CA ARG A 171 -7.36 2.45 -15.13
C ARG A 171 -5.88 2.45 -15.51
N CYS A 172 -5.00 3.05 -14.71
CA CYS A 172 -3.55 2.97 -14.97
C CYS A 172 -3.03 1.55 -14.85
N VAL A 173 -3.47 0.81 -13.82
CA VAL A 173 -3.09 -0.59 -13.59
C VAL A 173 -3.55 -1.48 -14.75
N GLU A 174 -4.81 -1.36 -15.17
CA GLU A 174 -5.37 -2.13 -16.29
C GLU A 174 -4.70 -1.79 -17.63
N LYS A 175 -4.46 -0.51 -17.92
CA LYS A 175 -3.72 -0.08 -19.12
C LYS A 175 -2.26 -0.57 -19.10
N ALA A 176 -1.69 -0.81 -17.93
CA ALA A 176 -0.38 -1.45 -17.83
C ALA A 176 -0.40 -2.95 -18.17
N GLY A 177 -1.59 -3.57 -18.32
CA GLY A 177 -1.79 -4.97 -18.65
C GLY A 177 -2.01 -5.87 -17.42
N LEU A 178 -2.21 -5.29 -16.25
CA LEU A 178 -2.40 -5.99 -14.99
C LEU A 178 -3.89 -6.07 -14.61
N GLN A 179 -4.22 -7.04 -13.76
CA GLN A 179 -5.53 -7.17 -13.14
C GLN A 179 -5.40 -6.90 -11.64
N VAL A 180 -6.34 -6.14 -11.09
CA VAL A 180 -6.34 -5.85 -9.65
C VAL A 180 -6.98 -7.01 -8.91
N ALA A 181 -6.22 -7.64 -8.02
CA ALA A 181 -6.68 -8.73 -7.16
C ALA A 181 -7.36 -8.19 -5.90
N ASP A 182 -6.81 -7.10 -5.34
CA ASP A 182 -7.34 -6.44 -4.15
C ASP A 182 -6.85 -4.99 -4.07
N ILE A 183 -7.56 -4.15 -3.31
CA ILE A 183 -7.21 -2.77 -3.01
C ILE A 183 -7.08 -2.61 -1.50
N VAL A 184 -5.93 -2.18 -1.04
CA VAL A 184 -5.63 -2.09 0.40
C VAL A 184 -5.20 -0.68 0.78
N LEU A 185 -5.72 -0.18 1.88
CA LEU A 185 -5.28 1.10 2.45
C LEU A 185 -3.84 1.00 2.97
N GLN A 186 -2.91 1.77 2.37
CA GLN A 186 -1.47 1.73 2.71
C GLN A 186 -1.17 1.92 4.20
N PRO A 187 -1.78 2.86 4.95
CA PRO A 187 -1.63 2.96 6.39
C PRO A 187 -1.89 1.66 7.15
N LEU A 188 -2.95 0.91 6.80
CA LEU A 188 -3.22 -0.39 7.43
C LEU A 188 -2.14 -1.41 7.10
N ALA A 189 -1.73 -1.44 5.83
CA ALA A 189 -0.66 -2.30 5.35
C ALA A 189 0.66 -2.03 6.09
N ALA A 190 1.13 -0.78 6.05
CA ALA A 190 2.35 -0.36 6.74
C ALA A 190 2.27 -0.62 8.24
N GLY A 191 1.16 -0.23 8.89
CA GLY A 191 0.93 -0.46 10.32
C GLY A 191 0.91 -1.94 10.71
N SER A 192 0.61 -2.87 9.77
CA SER A 192 0.60 -4.30 10.06
C SER A 192 1.98 -4.89 10.34
N ILE A 193 3.03 -4.29 9.79
CA ILE A 193 4.43 -4.74 9.94
C ILE A 193 5.30 -3.75 10.71
N ALA A 194 4.98 -2.45 10.66
CA ALA A 194 5.76 -1.39 11.31
C ALA A 194 5.47 -1.23 12.79
N LEU A 195 4.28 -1.61 13.25
CA LEU A 195 3.79 -1.36 14.60
C LEU A 195 3.52 -2.65 15.36
N SER A 196 3.97 -2.71 16.62
CA SER A 196 3.59 -3.76 17.56
C SER A 196 2.13 -3.64 18.00
N LYS A 197 1.59 -4.68 18.61
CA LYS A 197 0.24 -4.65 19.20
C LYS A 197 0.16 -3.64 20.35
N ASP A 198 1.20 -3.59 21.18
CA ASP A 198 1.25 -2.70 22.34
C ASP A 198 1.29 -1.23 21.90
N GLU A 199 2.10 -0.88 20.90
CA GLU A 199 2.12 0.47 20.33
C GLU A 199 0.75 0.90 19.81
N LYS A 200 0.06 0.02 19.07
CA LYS A 200 -1.29 0.29 18.56
C LYS A 200 -2.32 0.47 19.68
N SER A 201 -2.19 -0.27 20.77
CA SER A 201 -3.11 -0.19 21.91
C SER A 201 -2.86 1.04 22.78
N LEU A 202 -1.60 1.51 22.86
CA LEU A 202 -1.19 2.67 23.64
C LEU A 202 -1.38 4.01 22.91
N GLY A 203 -1.71 3.98 21.64
CA GLY A 203 -1.78 5.16 20.79
C GLY A 203 -0.42 5.53 20.19
N VAL A 204 -0.27 5.40 18.85
CA VAL A 204 0.96 5.67 18.10
C VAL A 204 0.68 6.36 16.78
N ALA A 205 1.55 7.28 16.37
CA ALA A 205 1.52 7.85 15.02
C ALA A 205 2.53 7.13 14.12
N LEU A 206 2.04 6.56 13.01
CA LEU A 206 2.86 6.10 11.91
C LEU A 206 2.98 7.22 10.87
N ILE A 207 4.22 7.63 10.60
CA ILE A 207 4.54 8.76 9.71
C ILE A 207 5.32 8.21 8.53
N ASP A 208 4.70 8.23 7.34
CA ASP A 208 5.35 7.85 6.09
C ASP A 208 5.90 9.10 5.40
N LEU A 209 7.23 9.24 5.43
CA LEU A 209 7.97 10.34 4.80
C LEU A 209 8.24 9.97 3.32
N GLY A 210 7.24 10.17 2.45
CA GLY A 210 7.33 9.93 1.03
C GLY A 210 8.05 11.05 0.27
N GLY A 211 8.13 10.90 -1.06
CA GLY A 211 8.73 11.94 -1.92
C GLY A 211 7.84 13.16 -2.09
N GLY A 212 6.62 13.00 -2.60
CA GLY A 212 5.71 14.11 -2.84
C GLY A 212 4.82 14.50 -1.67
N SER A 213 4.74 13.68 -0.62
CA SER A 213 3.86 13.89 0.52
C SER A 213 4.31 13.12 1.74
N THR A 214 3.85 13.56 2.90
CA THR A 214 4.00 12.88 4.18
C THR A 214 2.63 12.39 4.64
N THR A 215 2.48 11.10 4.91
CA THR A 215 1.22 10.53 5.43
C THR A 215 1.33 10.32 6.94
N VAL A 216 0.36 10.84 7.67
CA VAL A 216 0.23 10.68 9.12
C VAL A 216 -0.95 9.74 9.37
N SER A 217 -0.73 8.68 10.14
CA SER A 217 -1.76 7.69 10.47
C SER A 217 -1.74 7.38 11.95
N ILE A 218 -2.87 7.54 12.59
CA ILE A 218 -3.01 7.36 14.04
C ILE A 218 -3.63 6.00 14.30
N PHE A 219 -2.93 5.19 15.08
CA PHE A 219 -3.43 3.94 15.62
C PHE A 219 -3.65 4.12 17.11
N ASP A 220 -4.81 3.72 17.60
CA ASP A 220 -5.19 3.77 19.00
C ASP A 220 -6.24 2.68 19.26
N ASP A 221 -6.27 2.13 20.47
CA ASP A 221 -7.15 1.00 20.81
C ASP A 221 -7.04 -0.15 19.78
N GLY A 222 -5.80 -0.46 19.38
CA GLY A 222 -5.47 -1.55 18.46
C GLY A 222 -5.83 -1.32 16.99
N SER A 223 -6.49 -0.21 16.62
CA SER A 223 -7.04 0.05 15.30
C SER A 223 -6.63 1.40 14.70
N LEU A 224 -6.73 1.52 13.37
CA LEU A 224 -6.51 2.79 12.67
C LEU A 224 -7.71 3.72 12.93
N GLN A 225 -7.45 4.84 13.58
CA GLN A 225 -8.46 5.84 13.94
C GLN A 225 -8.57 6.96 12.90
N GLY A 226 -7.47 7.31 12.27
CA GLY A 226 -7.45 8.38 11.28
C GLY A 226 -6.19 8.36 10.45
N THR A 227 -6.29 8.90 9.24
CA THR A 227 -5.15 9.12 8.35
C THR A 227 -5.30 10.46 7.64
N SER A 228 -4.18 11.12 7.40
CA SER A 228 -4.12 12.36 6.66
C SER A 228 -2.83 12.48 5.88
N GLN A 229 -2.86 13.20 4.78
CA GLN A 229 -1.72 13.40 3.91
C GLN A 229 -1.37 14.89 3.82
N ILE A 230 -0.14 15.21 4.19
CA ILE A 230 0.46 16.53 4.07
C ILE A 230 1.16 16.59 2.71
N PRO A 231 0.86 17.57 1.82
CA PRO A 231 1.42 17.64 0.46
C PRO A 231 2.86 18.19 0.45
N VAL A 232 3.69 17.74 1.39
CA VAL A 232 5.12 18.06 1.52
C VAL A 232 5.89 16.76 1.78
N GLY A 233 7.00 16.56 1.08
CA GLY A 233 7.84 15.36 1.19
C GLY A 233 9.25 15.61 0.66
N GLY A 234 10.00 14.54 0.41
CA GLY A 234 11.40 14.57 -0.01
C GLY A 234 11.70 15.36 -1.29
N ASP A 235 10.72 15.46 -2.21
CA ASP A 235 10.87 16.23 -3.44
C ASP A 235 11.00 17.74 -3.16
N HIS A 236 10.43 18.23 -2.06
CA HIS A 236 10.56 19.62 -1.63
C HIS A 236 11.99 19.88 -1.15
N ILE A 237 12.62 18.91 -0.48
CA ILE A 237 14.04 18.99 -0.11
C ILE A 237 14.91 19.09 -1.38
N SER A 238 14.65 18.27 -2.40
CA SER A 238 15.37 18.30 -3.66
C SER A 238 15.20 19.64 -4.39
N ASN A 239 14.00 20.22 -4.34
CA ASN A 239 13.74 21.56 -4.87
C ASN A 239 14.54 22.64 -4.13
N ASP A 240 14.59 22.58 -2.80
CA ASP A 240 15.36 23.54 -2.00
C ASP A 240 16.86 23.44 -2.29
N ILE A 241 17.38 22.21 -2.44
CA ILE A 241 18.78 21.97 -2.85
C ILE A 241 19.03 22.52 -4.27
N SER A 242 18.11 22.27 -5.21
CA SER A 242 18.19 22.77 -6.58
C SER A 242 18.31 24.30 -6.62
N VAL A 243 17.52 24.99 -5.80
CA VAL A 243 17.57 26.46 -5.67
C VAL A 243 18.86 26.91 -4.98
N GLY A 244 19.21 26.28 -3.85
CA GLY A 244 20.37 26.65 -3.03
C GLY A 244 21.69 26.47 -3.77
N PHE A 245 21.85 25.40 -4.52
CA PHE A 245 23.04 25.08 -5.29
C PHE A 245 22.94 25.46 -6.77
N ARG A 246 21.85 26.07 -7.21
CA ARG A 246 21.57 26.46 -8.59
C ARG A 246 21.77 25.33 -9.61
N THR A 247 21.30 24.13 -9.24
CA THR A 247 21.46 22.91 -10.03
C THR A 247 20.11 22.36 -10.50
N SER A 248 20.12 21.36 -11.38
CA SER A 248 18.90 20.69 -11.81
C SER A 248 18.26 19.89 -10.65
N THR A 249 16.94 19.72 -10.69
CA THR A 249 16.24 18.91 -9.67
C THR A 249 16.74 17.45 -9.68
N GLU A 250 17.11 16.93 -10.84
CA GLU A 250 17.68 15.58 -10.98
C GLU A 250 19.03 15.45 -10.26
N GLU A 251 19.92 16.43 -10.43
CA GLU A 251 21.22 16.46 -9.75
C GLU A 251 21.04 16.69 -8.24
N ALA A 252 20.12 17.58 -7.85
CA ALA A 252 19.76 17.81 -6.46
C ALA A 252 19.25 16.53 -5.77
N GLU A 253 18.44 15.71 -6.45
CA GLU A 253 17.97 14.43 -5.94
C GLU A 253 19.13 13.44 -5.75
N LYS A 254 20.07 13.37 -6.69
CA LYS A 254 21.29 12.54 -6.57
C LYS A 254 22.14 12.97 -5.39
N VAL A 255 22.37 14.28 -5.26
CA VAL A 255 23.14 14.85 -4.14
C VAL A 255 22.46 14.56 -2.80
N LYS A 256 21.15 14.79 -2.70
CA LYS A 256 20.37 14.48 -1.50
C LYS A 256 20.48 13.01 -1.08
N THR A 257 20.37 12.10 -2.05
CA THR A 257 20.37 10.64 -1.76
C THR A 257 21.77 10.11 -1.46
N SER A 258 22.83 10.73 -2.02
CA SER A 258 24.21 10.27 -1.86
C SER A 258 24.92 10.89 -0.64
N TYR A 259 24.67 12.17 -0.37
CA TYR A 259 25.43 12.96 0.61
C TYR A 259 24.53 13.61 1.68
N GLY A 260 23.20 13.50 1.55
CA GLY A 260 22.24 14.15 2.46
C GLY A 260 22.40 13.72 3.92
N HIS A 261 22.42 14.70 4.81
CA HIS A 261 22.34 14.53 6.24
C HIS A 261 21.27 15.48 6.79
N ALA A 262 20.37 14.96 7.62
CA ALA A 262 19.20 15.70 8.10
C ALA A 262 19.47 16.59 9.31
N PHE A 263 20.61 16.44 9.96
CA PHE A 263 20.95 17.10 11.21
C PHE A 263 22.31 17.77 11.11
N VAL A 264 22.32 19.11 11.09
CA VAL A 264 23.50 19.96 10.82
C VAL A 264 24.64 19.69 11.79
N ASP A 265 24.34 19.49 13.08
CA ASP A 265 25.33 19.26 14.12
C ASP A 265 26.15 17.98 13.92
N HIS A 266 25.64 17.03 13.12
CA HIS A 266 26.32 15.77 12.81
C HIS A 266 26.84 15.68 11.38
N ALA A 267 26.57 16.69 10.55
CA ALA A 267 27.02 16.74 9.17
C ALA A 267 28.52 17.12 9.10
N SER A 268 29.26 16.51 8.16
CA SER A 268 30.68 16.72 7.97
C SER A 268 30.97 17.92 7.05
N ASP A 269 31.93 18.76 7.42
CA ASP A 269 32.44 19.79 6.52
C ASP A 269 33.62 19.28 5.65
N ASP A 270 34.21 18.15 6.03
CA ASP A 270 35.29 17.50 5.28
C ASP A 270 34.80 16.61 4.13
N GLU A 271 33.53 16.16 4.19
CA GLU A 271 32.91 15.40 3.12
C GLU A 271 32.38 16.35 2.05
N THR A 272 33.10 16.44 0.92
CA THR A 272 32.76 17.34 -0.19
C THR A 272 32.31 16.60 -1.43
N PHE A 273 31.53 17.27 -2.27
CA PHE A 273 31.05 16.79 -3.55
C PHE A 273 30.90 17.90 -4.56
N GLU A 274 30.96 17.56 -5.85
CA GLU A 274 30.81 18.50 -6.95
C GLU A 274 29.38 18.53 -7.47
N VAL A 275 28.87 19.72 -7.76
CA VAL A 275 27.55 19.95 -8.35
C VAL A 275 27.69 20.79 -9.62
N SER A 276 27.01 20.39 -10.69
CA SER A 276 26.95 21.13 -11.94
C SER A 276 25.97 22.29 -11.84
N GLU A 277 26.41 23.52 -12.10
CA GLU A 277 25.53 24.70 -12.07
C GLU A 277 24.75 24.83 -13.38
N ILE A 278 23.46 25.18 -13.31
CA ILE A 278 22.60 25.41 -14.48
C ILE A 278 23.15 26.59 -15.29
N GLY A 279 23.37 26.39 -16.59
CA GLY A 279 23.84 27.42 -17.51
C GLY A 279 25.34 27.68 -17.46
N SER A 280 26.11 26.83 -16.78
CA SER A 280 27.54 26.87 -16.71
C SER A 280 28.13 25.47 -16.95
N ASP A 281 29.30 25.42 -17.60
CA ASP A 281 30.10 24.17 -17.68
C ASP A 281 30.97 23.97 -16.43
N GLN A 282 30.87 24.87 -15.45
CA GLN A 282 31.65 24.80 -14.22
C GLN A 282 30.92 23.95 -13.18
N LYS A 283 31.70 23.17 -12.43
CA LYS A 283 31.25 22.48 -11.24
C LYS A 283 31.67 23.28 -10.02
N GLN A 284 30.79 23.36 -9.05
CA GLN A 284 31.05 23.98 -7.77
C GLN A 284 31.14 22.90 -6.70
N GLU A 285 32.12 23.02 -5.81
CA GLU A 285 32.31 22.12 -4.67
C GLU A 285 31.51 22.62 -3.48
N PHE A 286 30.79 21.69 -2.84
CA PHE A 286 30.02 21.92 -1.62
C PHE A 286 30.34 20.84 -0.59
N SER A 287 30.18 21.18 0.71
CA SER A 287 30.32 20.21 1.79
C SER A 287 28.97 19.63 2.20
N GLN A 288 29.00 18.46 2.86
CA GLN A 288 27.81 17.84 3.46
C GLN A 288 27.18 18.80 4.50
N TRP A 289 27.97 19.55 5.25
CA TRP A 289 27.47 20.55 6.18
C TRP A 289 26.65 21.65 5.48
N GLN A 290 27.11 22.15 4.33
CA GLN A 290 26.34 23.12 3.55
C GLN A 290 25.03 22.53 3.04
N LEU A 291 25.05 21.27 2.62
CA LEU A 291 23.86 20.55 2.20
C LEU A 291 22.86 20.34 3.35
N ALA A 292 23.36 19.98 4.54
CA ALA A 292 22.53 19.79 5.72
C ALA A 292 21.82 21.09 6.15
N ASN A 293 22.47 22.25 5.99
CA ASN A 293 21.84 23.56 6.25
C ASN A 293 20.65 23.88 5.34
N ILE A 294 20.51 23.18 4.21
CA ILE A 294 19.34 23.27 3.33
C ILE A 294 18.30 22.22 3.71
N ILE A 295 18.75 21.01 4.07
CA ILE A 295 17.87 19.86 4.34
C ILE A 295 17.14 20.00 5.67
N GLU A 296 17.86 20.33 6.75
CA GLU A 296 17.33 20.36 8.11
C GLU A 296 16.13 21.28 8.27
N PRO A 297 16.14 22.56 7.83
CA PRO A 297 14.99 23.45 7.97
C PRO A 297 13.72 22.93 7.28
N ARG A 298 13.88 22.22 6.15
CA ARG A 298 12.75 21.62 5.45
C ARG A 298 12.19 20.42 6.19
N LEU A 299 13.01 19.56 6.72
CA LEU A 299 12.58 18.43 7.54
C LEU A 299 11.95 18.89 8.85
N GLU A 300 12.52 19.92 9.49
CA GLU A 300 11.93 20.56 10.68
C GLU A 300 10.51 21.07 10.39
N GLU A 301 10.32 21.80 9.29
CA GLU A 301 8.99 22.22 8.83
C GLU A 301 8.05 21.03 8.63
N MET A 302 8.53 19.94 8.00
CA MET A 302 7.74 18.74 7.80
C MET A 302 7.28 18.14 9.14
N PHE A 303 8.16 18.03 10.12
CA PHE A 303 7.79 17.50 11.45
C PHE A 303 6.84 18.43 12.22
N LEU A 304 6.99 19.74 12.10
CA LEU A 304 6.04 20.70 12.67
C LEU A 304 4.65 20.58 12.01
N LEU A 305 4.60 20.37 10.71
CA LEU A 305 3.35 20.09 9.99
C LEU A 305 2.72 18.77 10.43
N VAL A 306 3.52 17.73 10.65
CA VAL A 306 3.07 16.44 11.21
C VAL A 306 2.44 16.66 12.59
N GLN A 307 3.09 17.39 13.48
CA GLN A 307 2.56 17.68 14.82
C GLN A 307 1.22 18.45 14.75
N LYS A 308 1.15 19.46 13.87
CA LYS A 308 -0.09 20.21 13.62
C LYS A 308 -1.21 19.30 13.12
N GLU A 309 -0.89 18.36 12.24
CA GLU A 309 -1.86 17.44 11.67
C GLU A 309 -2.37 16.41 12.69
N ILE A 310 -1.49 15.89 13.56
CA ILE A 310 -1.88 15.02 14.67
C ILE A 310 -2.85 15.75 15.62
N ASN A 311 -2.56 17.00 15.94
CA ASN A 311 -3.46 17.84 16.76
C ASN A 311 -4.81 18.08 16.07
N ARG A 312 -4.81 18.27 14.74
CA ARG A 312 -6.05 18.43 13.94
C ARG A 312 -6.90 17.16 13.93
N LEU A 313 -6.27 15.99 13.96
CA LEU A 313 -6.94 14.71 14.08
C LEU A 313 -7.49 14.44 15.50
N GLY A 314 -7.24 15.33 16.45
CA GLY A 314 -7.76 15.26 17.82
C GLY A 314 -6.83 14.59 18.84
N TYR A 315 -5.58 14.28 18.46
CA TYR A 315 -4.61 13.61 19.32
C TYR A 315 -3.54 14.58 19.77
N GLN A 316 -3.30 14.66 21.09
CA GLN A 316 -2.26 15.52 21.68
C GLN A 316 -1.14 14.71 22.32
N ASP A 317 -1.48 13.57 22.87
CA ASP A 317 -0.52 12.68 23.51
C ASP A 317 -0.73 11.24 23.01
N LEU A 318 0.33 10.68 22.44
CA LEU A 318 0.38 9.31 21.94
C LEU A 318 1.47 8.59 22.72
N SER A 319 1.06 7.77 23.69
CA SER A 319 2.00 7.10 24.62
C SER A 319 2.92 6.11 23.91
N GLY A 320 2.49 5.53 22.76
CA GLY A 320 3.31 4.71 21.87
C GLY A 320 4.32 5.49 21.03
N GLY A 321 4.27 6.85 21.08
CA GLY A 321 5.20 7.72 20.37
C GLY A 321 4.98 7.77 18.85
N PHE A 322 6.09 7.90 18.11
CA PHE A 322 6.09 8.10 16.65
C PHE A 322 6.95 7.04 15.97
N VAL A 323 6.47 6.52 14.86
CA VAL A 323 7.19 5.56 14.02
C VAL A 323 7.31 6.13 12.62
N LEU A 324 8.55 6.33 12.16
CA LEU A 324 8.86 6.85 10.83
C LEU A 324 9.02 5.69 9.84
N THR A 325 8.55 5.90 8.62
CA THR A 325 8.77 5.03 7.47
C THR A 325 8.86 5.86 6.19
N GLY A 326 8.98 5.21 5.03
CA GLY A 326 9.11 5.91 3.75
C GLY A 326 10.55 6.21 3.34
N GLY A 327 10.74 6.60 2.09
CA GLY A 327 12.07 6.77 1.49
C GLY A 327 12.91 7.86 2.16
N THR A 328 12.30 8.97 2.55
CA THR A 328 12.99 10.08 3.22
C THR A 328 13.47 9.71 4.64
N ALA A 329 12.80 8.76 5.31
CA ALA A 329 13.20 8.28 6.63
C ALA A 329 14.54 7.52 6.64
N LYS A 330 15.09 7.17 5.46
CA LYS A 330 16.40 6.53 5.29
C LYS A 330 17.56 7.50 5.48
N MET A 331 17.33 8.81 5.31
CA MET A 331 18.39 9.81 5.34
C MET A 331 19.06 9.84 6.73
N PRO A 332 20.39 9.83 6.83
CA PRO A 332 21.12 9.99 8.09
C PRO A 332 20.67 11.25 8.84
N GLY A 333 20.56 11.17 10.17
CA GLY A 333 20.17 12.30 11.00
C GLY A 333 18.66 12.56 11.10
N VAL A 334 17.81 11.93 10.28
CA VAL A 334 16.33 12.13 10.34
C VAL A 334 15.75 11.72 11.70
N LEU A 335 16.24 10.64 12.27
CA LEU A 335 15.74 10.14 13.56
C LEU A 335 16.08 11.12 14.71
N GLU A 336 17.29 11.65 14.71
CA GLU A 336 17.79 12.61 15.68
C GLU A 336 16.99 13.91 15.60
N LEU A 337 16.85 14.45 14.41
CA LEU A 337 16.06 15.66 14.15
C LEU A 337 14.58 15.46 14.53
N ALA A 338 14.00 14.32 14.17
CA ALA A 338 12.62 14.03 14.55
C ALA A 338 12.41 13.99 16.06
N ARG A 339 13.35 13.43 16.82
CA ARG A 339 13.31 13.43 18.29
C ARG A 339 13.43 14.82 18.89
N ASP A 340 14.29 15.64 18.28
CA ASP A 340 14.48 17.02 18.72
C ASP A 340 13.23 17.88 18.46
N VAL A 341 12.67 17.83 17.26
CA VAL A 341 11.50 18.65 16.91
C VAL A 341 10.22 18.16 17.59
N LEU A 342 9.97 16.84 17.59
CA LEU A 342 8.72 16.27 18.10
C LEU A 342 8.71 16.13 19.63
N GLN A 343 9.87 16.16 20.29
CA GLN A 343 10.03 15.99 21.76
C GLN A 343 9.31 14.76 22.31
N LYS A 344 9.36 13.65 21.56
CA LYS A 344 8.68 12.38 21.82
C LYS A 344 9.61 11.20 21.52
N ASN A 345 9.19 10.01 21.92
CA ASN A 345 9.86 8.80 21.49
C ASN A 345 9.63 8.57 19.98
N VAL A 346 10.73 8.51 19.24
CA VAL A 346 10.71 8.27 17.79
C VAL A 346 11.60 7.09 17.44
N ARG A 347 11.13 6.22 16.56
CA ARG A 347 11.92 5.16 15.92
C ARG A 347 11.64 5.09 14.43
N VAL A 348 12.54 4.49 13.68
CA VAL A 348 12.32 4.16 12.25
C VAL A 348 11.87 2.71 12.14
N ALA A 349 10.82 2.46 11.38
CA ALA A 349 10.40 1.11 11.01
C ALA A 349 11.24 0.63 9.82
N ILE A 350 11.96 -0.48 10.02
CA ILE A 350 12.74 -1.14 8.99
C ILE A 350 12.21 -2.56 8.86
N PRO A 351 11.68 -2.97 7.68
CA PRO A 351 11.24 -4.34 7.48
C PRO A 351 12.40 -5.33 7.61
N ASP A 352 12.18 -6.43 8.32
CA ASP A 352 13.21 -7.47 8.50
C ASP A 352 13.04 -8.62 7.48
N TYR A 353 13.15 -8.27 6.19
CA TYR A 353 13.13 -9.24 5.09
C TYR A 353 14.36 -9.08 4.21
N ILE A 354 14.96 -10.19 3.80
CA ILE A 354 16.17 -10.19 2.97
C ILE A 354 15.90 -9.45 1.64
N GLY A 355 16.78 -8.54 1.29
CA GLY A 355 16.72 -7.75 0.04
C GLY A 355 15.85 -6.50 0.09
N VAL A 356 15.09 -6.28 1.18
CA VAL A 356 14.16 -5.13 1.32
C VAL A 356 14.21 -4.51 2.73
N ARG A 357 15.39 -4.49 3.35
CA ARG A 357 15.64 -3.95 4.70
C ARG A 357 15.80 -2.42 4.69
N GLU A 358 14.85 -1.73 4.09
CA GLU A 358 14.81 -0.28 4.06
C GLU A 358 13.39 0.24 4.31
N PRO A 359 13.22 1.41 4.96
CA PRO A 359 11.90 1.94 5.31
C PRO A 359 10.96 2.12 4.10
N GLN A 360 11.51 2.39 2.93
CA GLN A 360 10.76 2.60 1.70
C GLN A 360 9.95 1.38 1.23
N TYR A 361 10.29 0.17 1.68
CA TYR A 361 9.59 -1.06 1.32
C TYR A 361 8.47 -1.43 2.28
N THR A 362 8.28 -0.68 3.37
CA THR A 362 7.28 -0.97 4.41
C THR A 362 5.87 -1.09 3.83
N ASN A 363 5.46 -0.16 2.96
CA ASN A 363 4.13 -0.21 2.33
C ASN A 363 3.95 -1.49 1.51
N GLY A 364 4.85 -1.76 0.57
CA GLY A 364 4.72 -2.89 -0.34
C GLY A 364 4.73 -4.25 0.37
N ILE A 365 5.59 -4.44 1.38
CA ILE A 365 5.62 -5.66 2.19
C ILE A 365 4.36 -5.75 3.06
N GLY A 366 3.97 -4.62 3.65
CA GLY A 366 2.76 -4.52 4.45
C GLY A 366 1.51 -4.92 3.66
N LEU A 367 1.42 -4.54 2.38
CA LEU A 367 0.33 -4.93 1.49
C LEU A 367 0.18 -6.45 1.38
N ILE A 368 1.30 -7.20 1.23
CA ILE A 368 1.27 -8.67 1.20
C ILE A 368 0.75 -9.22 2.52
N THR A 369 1.37 -8.78 3.63
CA THR A 369 1.06 -9.32 4.96
C THR A 369 -0.38 -9.00 5.37
N PHE A 370 -0.83 -7.80 5.09
CA PHE A 370 -2.19 -7.37 5.40
C PHE A 370 -3.22 -8.13 4.56
N ALA A 371 -3.04 -8.18 3.24
CA ALA A 371 -3.95 -8.89 2.35
C ALA A 371 -4.06 -10.37 2.71
N TYR A 372 -2.94 -11.06 2.97
CA TYR A 372 -2.93 -12.46 3.41
C TYR A 372 -3.76 -12.69 4.68
N ARG A 373 -3.68 -11.78 5.66
CA ARG A 373 -4.47 -11.88 6.91
C ARG A 373 -5.94 -11.54 6.69
N ASN A 374 -6.20 -10.45 5.96
CA ASN A 374 -7.55 -9.93 5.73
C ASN A 374 -8.41 -10.93 4.93
N VAL A 375 -7.82 -11.55 3.91
CA VAL A 375 -8.46 -12.60 3.11
C VAL A 375 -8.90 -13.78 3.97
N ARG A 376 -8.07 -14.22 4.89
CA ARG A 376 -8.41 -15.33 5.80
C ARG A 376 -9.53 -14.95 6.76
N ILE A 377 -9.56 -13.71 7.27
CA ILE A 377 -10.62 -13.22 8.15
C ILE A 377 -11.94 -13.10 7.38
N GLN A 378 -11.90 -12.55 6.16
CA GLN A 378 -13.09 -12.30 5.36
C GLN A 378 -13.59 -13.54 4.58
N GLY A 379 -12.88 -14.67 4.62
CA GLY A 379 -13.22 -15.86 3.83
C GLY A 379 -13.13 -15.65 2.32
N LYS A 380 -12.34 -14.66 1.85
CA LYS A 380 -12.12 -14.37 0.42
C LYS A 380 -10.97 -15.22 -0.12
N GLU A 381 -10.93 -15.41 -1.44
CA GLU A 381 -9.78 -15.96 -2.16
C GLU A 381 -9.14 -14.87 -3.01
N ILE A 382 -7.82 -14.68 -2.90
CA ILE A 382 -7.07 -13.81 -3.81
C ILE A 382 -6.43 -14.67 -4.90
N ALA A 383 -6.54 -14.23 -6.15
CA ALA A 383 -5.87 -14.88 -7.27
C ALA A 383 -4.34 -14.77 -7.12
N SER A 384 -3.62 -15.88 -7.40
CA SER A 384 -2.15 -15.87 -7.41
C SER A 384 -1.63 -14.79 -8.38
N GLY A 385 -0.65 -14.01 -7.93
CA GLY A 385 -0.10 -12.89 -8.69
C GLY A 385 0.62 -13.29 -9.98
N LEU A 386 1.10 -14.53 -10.07
CA LEU A 386 1.92 -15.01 -11.17
C LEU A 386 1.14 -15.93 -12.10
N GLU A 387 1.41 -15.82 -13.39
CA GLU A 387 0.97 -16.77 -14.40
C GLU A 387 2.11 -17.78 -14.66
N GLU A 388 1.86 -19.07 -14.48
CA GLU A 388 2.82 -20.10 -14.90
C GLU A 388 3.07 -19.94 -16.40
N VAL A 389 4.29 -19.62 -16.79
CA VAL A 389 4.72 -19.74 -18.18
C VAL A 389 4.79 -21.23 -18.48
N ILE A 390 3.69 -21.79 -18.97
CA ILE A 390 3.74 -23.10 -19.58
C ILE A 390 4.68 -22.93 -20.77
N GLN A 391 5.93 -23.38 -20.64
CA GLN A 391 6.81 -23.64 -21.79
C GLN A 391 6.19 -24.78 -22.60
N GLY A 392 5.11 -24.47 -23.30
CA GLY A 392 4.52 -25.33 -24.30
C GLY A 392 5.32 -25.13 -25.56
N ASN A 393 5.91 -26.22 -26.08
CA ASN A 393 6.45 -26.30 -27.43
C ASN A 393 5.46 -25.66 -28.43
N GLU A 394 5.99 -24.98 -29.45
CA GLU A 394 5.17 -24.39 -30.52
C GLU A 394 4.19 -25.37 -31.13
N GLU A 395 4.44 -26.68 -31.03
CA GLU A 395 3.56 -27.77 -31.45
C GLU A 395 2.27 -27.86 -30.62
N ASP A 396 2.34 -27.71 -29.28
CA ASP A 396 1.15 -27.69 -28.40
C ASP A 396 0.27 -26.46 -28.64
N ARG A 397 0.87 -25.32 -29.02
CA ARG A 397 0.12 -24.11 -29.41
C ARG A 397 -0.64 -24.30 -30.72
N LYS A 398 -0.06 -25.01 -31.69
CA LYS A 398 -0.72 -25.34 -32.96
C LYS A 398 -1.86 -26.33 -32.76
N GLU A 399 -1.66 -27.37 -31.96
CA GLU A 399 -2.72 -28.33 -31.62
C GLU A 399 -3.92 -27.70 -30.90
N ARG A 400 -3.66 -26.79 -29.95
CA ARG A 400 -4.74 -26.05 -29.25
C ARG A 400 -5.48 -25.10 -30.19
N MET A 401 -4.80 -24.44 -31.14
CA MET A 401 -5.43 -23.58 -32.13
C MET A 401 -6.24 -24.41 -33.17
N GLU A 402 -5.80 -25.59 -33.53
CA GLU A 402 -6.55 -26.50 -34.43
C GLU A 402 -7.77 -27.10 -33.70
N ASN A 403 -7.65 -27.50 -32.46
CA ASN A 403 -8.77 -28.01 -31.65
C ASN A 403 -9.82 -26.93 -31.35
N GLN A 404 -9.41 -25.65 -31.17
CA GLN A 404 -10.35 -24.52 -31.04
C GLN A 404 -11.07 -24.19 -32.38
N LYS A 405 -10.46 -24.44 -33.51
CA LYS A 405 -11.12 -24.26 -34.81
C LYS A 405 -12.12 -25.37 -35.11
N GLN A 406 -11.87 -26.60 -34.66
CA GLN A 406 -12.80 -27.74 -34.84
C GLN A 406 -14.00 -27.68 -33.86
N SER A 407 -13.90 -27.02 -32.71
CA SER A 407 -15.01 -26.87 -31.74
C SER A 407 -16.02 -25.76 -32.10
N ARG A 408 -15.79 -24.99 -33.17
CA ARG A 408 -16.68 -23.90 -33.64
C ARG A 408 -17.73 -24.31 -34.67
N GLN A 409 -18.07 -25.60 -34.78
CA GLN A 409 -19.27 -25.99 -35.52
C GLN A 409 -20.49 -26.05 -34.58
N PRO A 410 -21.63 -25.47 -34.97
CA PRO A 410 -22.77 -25.32 -34.06
C PRO A 410 -23.51 -26.67 -33.93
N LYS A 411 -23.52 -27.25 -32.73
CA LYS A 411 -24.47 -28.30 -32.36
C LYS A 411 -25.53 -27.73 -31.42
N HIS A 412 -26.76 -27.84 -31.87
CA HIS A 412 -27.98 -27.54 -31.14
C HIS A 412 -28.18 -28.40 -29.88
N SER A 413 -28.69 -27.73 -28.86
CA SER A 413 -29.61 -28.20 -27.81
C SER A 413 -29.10 -29.05 -26.63
N LYS A 414 -29.32 -28.56 -25.47
CA LYS A 414 -30.10 -28.96 -24.28
C LYS A 414 -29.37 -28.79 -22.94
N ASN A 415 -29.97 -27.91 -22.18
CA ASN A 415 -30.04 -27.84 -20.71
C ASN A 415 -29.06 -28.70 -19.89
N SER A 416 -28.15 -28.03 -19.18
CA SER A 416 -27.72 -28.39 -17.83
C SER A 416 -27.36 -27.12 -17.03
N LYS A 417 -27.88 -27.06 -15.81
CA LYS A 417 -27.67 -25.98 -14.85
C LYS A 417 -26.20 -25.98 -14.44
N GLU A 418 -25.48 -24.90 -14.71
CA GLU A 418 -24.14 -24.67 -14.17
C GLU A 418 -24.25 -23.80 -12.92
N GLU A 419 -23.60 -24.22 -11.84
CA GLU A 419 -23.34 -23.44 -10.65
C GLU A 419 -22.33 -22.34 -10.95
N PRO A 420 -22.47 -21.13 -10.38
CA PRO A 420 -21.58 -20.01 -10.66
C PRO A 420 -20.27 -20.15 -9.89
N GLY A 421 -19.21 -20.51 -10.60
CA GLY A 421 -17.84 -20.51 -10.04
C GLY A 421 -17.27 -19.12 -9.81
N VAL A 422 -16.20 -19.07 -9.01
CA VAL A 422 -15.45 -17.90 -8.49
C VAL A 422 -15.19 -16.79 -9.52
N LYS A 423 -15.05 -17.10 -10.80
CA LYS A 423 -14.90 -16.12 -11.90
C LYS A 423 -16.03 -15.10 -12.01
N LYS A 424 -17.22 -15.41 -11.50
CA LYS A 424 -18.37 -14.50 -11.57
C LYS A 424 -18.34 -13.44 -10.44
N LYS A 425 -17.73 -13.73 -9.29
CA LYS A 425 -17.67 -12.76 -8.15
C LYS A 425 -16.67 -11.63 -8.43
N VAL A 426 -15.50 -11.94 -8.98
CA VAL A 426 -14.51 -10.93 -9.38
C VAL A 426 -15.05 -10.06 -10.52
N SER A 427 -15.72 -10.68 -11.53
CA SER A 427 -16.37 -9.93 -12.61
C SER A 427 -17.52 -9.04 -12.14
N ASN A 428 -18.24 -9.43 -11.08
CA ASN A 428 -19.32 -8.59 -10.54
C ASN A 428 -18.81 -7.41 -9.71
N MET A 429 -17.69 -7.57 -8.99
CA MET A 429 -17.03 -6.46 -8.33
C MET A 429 -16.53 -5.43 -9.36
N PHE A 430 -15.94 -5.89 -10.48
CA PHE A 430 -15.53 -5.01 -11.57
C PHE A 430 -16.70 -4.36 -12.33
N LYS A 431 -17.82 -5.05 -12.55
CA LYS A 431 -18.99 -4.43 -13.15
C LYS A 431 -19.58 -3.31 -12.30
N MET A 432 -19.51 -3.43 -10.97
CA MET A 432 -19.94 -2.40 -10.04
C MET A 432 -19.03 -1.16 -10.05
N PHE A 433 -17.77 -1.31 -10.56
CA PHE A 433 -16.79 -0.22 -10.69
C PHE A 433 -16.89 0.54 -12.03
N PHE A 434 -17.55 -0.02 -13.07
CA PHE A 434 -17.54 0.54 -14.42
C PHE A 434 -18.95 0.82 -15.02
N GLU A 435 -20.03 0.54 -14.31
CA GLU A 435 -21.39 1.04 -14.56
C GLU A 435 -21.73 2.23 -13.63
#